data_1b3feed8b67979ccaa543c509f6465d7
#
_entry.id   1b3feed8b67979ccaa543c509f6465d7
#
_cell.length_a   1.000
_cell.length_b   1.000
_cell.length_c   1.000
_cell.angle_alpha   90.00
_cell.angle_beta   90.00
_cell.angle_gamma   90.00
#
_symmetry.space_group_name_H-M   'P 1'
#
loop_
_entity.id
_entity.type
_entity.pdbx_description
1 polymer ?
#
loop_
_entity_poly.entity_id
_entity_poly.type
_entity_poly.pdbx_seq_one_letter_code
_entity_poly.pdbx_strand_id
1 'polypeptide(L)'
;MNKVFIDGHAGTTGLLIRERLEQRDDIELLGITDADRKIAKVKQAVMHEADAVILCLPDDAARESVALEGINTRFIDASSAHRTNPAWVYGLPELNGMQSEAIISADRVSNPGCWATAFVLPVAPLIDNGLLPSNSHLSVNGVSGYSGGGRGLIERYETQQSEQPQKLWHSRPYSLGLTHKHLPEMVKYSGLTTEPLFQPSVGHYHQGMLVSIPLFAELFTNEVSTDKIFQCIADRYDSEPCITVHPPNDEAALDQGFMDPQSNNGTNRLDIYIFGKHSQILLISVLDNLGKGASGAAVQNLNLMLGMPELAGLKT
;
A
#
# COMPACT_ATOMS: atom_id res chain seq x y z
N MET A 1 -24.26 2.36 14.25
CA MET A 1 -22.82 2.52 14.50
C MET A 1 -22.19 1.16 14.23
N ASN A 2 -21.20 1.11 13.32
CA ASN A 2 -20.53 -0.15 12.99
C ASN A 2 -19.48 -0.48 14.03
N LYS A 3 -19.44 -1.72 14.50
CA LYS A 3 -18.49 -2.20 15.50
C LYS A 3 -17.24 -2.75 14.83
N VAL A 4 -16.08 -2.20 15.14
CA VAL A 4 -14.79 -2.57 14.54
C VAL A 4 -13.80 -3.00 15.62
N PHE A 5 -13.17 -4.14 15.42
CA PHE A 5 -12.08 -4.60 16.28
C PHE A 5 -10.74 -4.53 15.55
N ILE A 6 -9.72 -3.93 16.18
CA ILE A 6 -8.35 -3.87 15.66
C ILE A 6 -7.49 -4.84 16.48
N ASP A 7 -7.19 -6.00 15.89
CA ASP A 7 -6.24 -6.95 16.49
C ASP A 7 -4.81 -6.55 16.16
N GLY A 8 -4.03 -6.18 17.17
CA GLY A 8 -2.69 -5.62 17.01
C GLY A 8 -2.63 -4.10 17.00
N HIS A 9 -3.56 -3.43 17.66
CA HIS A 9 -3.68 -1.97 17.77
C HIS A 9 -2.43 -1.24 18.29
N ALA A 10 -1.49 -1.92 18.96
CA ALA A 10 -0.24 -1.33 19.47
C ALA A 10 0.89 -1.25 18.44
N GLY A 11 0.73 -1.84 17.25
CA GLY A 11 1.69 -1.73 16.14
C GLY A 11 1.55 -0.42 15.36
N THR A 12 2.57 -0.02 14.57
CA THR A 12 2.58 1.25 13.82
C THR A 12 1.31 1.44 12.97
N THR A 13 0.94 0.45 12.17
CA THR A 13 -0.26 0.50 11.32
C THR A 13 -1.55 0.51 12.14
N GLY A 14 -1.61 -0.35 13.19
CA GLY A 14 -2.79 -0.45 14.06
C GLY A 14 -3.07 0.83 14.85
N LEU A 15 -2.04 1.52 15.34
CA LEU A 15 -2.17 2.81 16.01
C LEU A 15 -2.77 3.88 15.07
N LEU A 16 -2.24 3.98 13.86
CA LEU A 16 -2.74 4.97 12.89
C LEU A 16 -4.17 4.68 12.41
N ILE A 17 -4.54 3.40 12.25
CA ILE A 17 -5.93 3.02 11.95
C ILE A 17 -6.82 3.44 13.13
N ARG A 18 -6.41 3.11 14.34
CA ARG A 18 -7.15 3.46 15.56
C ARG A 18 -7.36 4.96 15.68
N GLU A 19 -6.31 5.77 15.54
CA GLU A 19 -6.38 7.25 15.59
C GLU A 19 -7.38 7.83 14.56
N ARG A 20 -7.42 7.26 13.35
CA ARG A 20 -8.38 7.68 12.31
C ARG A 20 -9.82 7.30 12.65
N LEU A 21 -10.03 6.10 13.20
CA LEU A 21 -11.37 5.60 13.50
C LEU A 21 -11.92 6.18 14.82
N GLU A 22 -11.10 6.50 15.81
CA GLU A 22 -11.52 7.17 17.06
C GLU A 22 -12.12 8.58 16.84
N GLN A 23 -11.81 9.20 15.70
CA GLN A 23 -12.35 10.53 15.34
C GLN A 23 -13.73 10.45 14.64
N ARG A 24 -14.32 9.25 14.54
CA ARG A 24 -15.54 9.00 13.76
C ARG A 24 -16.71 8.64 14.64
N ASP A 25 -17.85 9.32 14.43
CA ASP A 25 -19.10 9.09 15.20
C ASP A 25 -19.90 7.87 14.67
N ASP A 26 -19.57 7.35 13.47
CA ASP A 26 -20.23 6.20 12.83
C ASP A 26 -19.57 4.84 13.12
N ILE A 27 -18.42 4.85 13.84
CA ILE A 27 -17.65 3.67 14.22
C ILE A 27 -17.60 3.54 15.74
N GLU A 28 -17.84 2.33 16.25
CA GLU A 28 -17.57 1.92 17.63
C GLU A 28 -16.34 0.99 17.63
N LEU A 29 -15.25 1.43 18.27
CA LEU A 29 -14.07 0.58 18.41
C LEU A 29 -14.23 -0.36 19.62
N LEU A 30 -14.26 -1.66 19.33
CA LEU A 30 -14.24 -2.68 20.36
C LEU A 30 -12.82 -2.83 20.92
N GLY A 31 -12.71 -2.89 22.25
CA GLY A 31 -11.45 -2.97 22.97
C GLY A 31 -11.21 -4.34 23.58
N ILE A 32 -9.94 -4.66 23.77
CA ILE A 32 -9.46 -5.80 24.58
C ILE A 32 -8.33 -5.30 25.46
N THR A 33 -8.24 -5.76 26.70
CA THR A 33 -7.17 -5.33 27.59
C THR A 33 -5.82 -5.93 27.16
N ASP A 34 -4.72 -5.27 27.52
CA ASP A 34 -3.38 -5.77 27.20
C ASP A 34 -3.10 -7.15 27.84
N ALA A 35 -3.70 -7.43 29.00
CA ALA A 35 -3.60 -8.71 29.68
C ALA A 35 -4.30 -9.83 28.89
N ASP A 36 -5.42 -9.52 28.26
CA ASP A 36 -6.30 -10.48 27.60
C ASP A 36 -6.01 -10.67 26.10
N ARG A 37 -5.24 -9.77 25.49
CA ARG A 37 -4.99 -9.76 24.04
C ARG A 37 -4.43 -11.06 23.45
N LYS A 38 -3.84 -11.93 24.27
CA LYS A 38 -3.34 -13.25 23.87
C LYS A 38 -4.27 -14.39 24.21
N ILE A 39 -5.41 -14.12 24.87
CA ILE A 39 -6.37 -15.14 25.27
C ILE A 39 -7.35 -15.39 24.13
N ALA A 40 -7.22 -16.54 23.46
CA ALA A 40 -8.01 -16.89 22.27
C ALA A 40 -9.53 -16.73 22.49
N LYS A 41 -10.08 -17.21 23.65
CA LYS A 41 -11.50 -17.10 23.95
C LYS A 41 -12.00 -15.66 24.10
N VAL A 42 -11.18 -14.76 24.67
CA VAL A 42 -11.55 -13.34 24.81
C VAL A 42 -11.51 -12.67 23.46
N LYS A 43 -10.46 -12.92 22.68
CA LYS A 43 -10.34 -12.43 21.31
C LYS A 43 -11.51 -12.90 20.44
N GLN A 44 -11.85 -14.17 20.49
CA GLN A 44 -12.99 -14.78 19.80
C GLN A 44 -14.32 -14.09 20.16
N ALA A 45 -14.57 -13.83 21.45
CA ALA A 45 -15.78 -13.15 21.89
C ALA A 45 -15.91 -11.73 21.30
N VAL A 46 -14.82 -10.95 21.30
CA VAL A 46 -14.82 -9.60 20.72
C VAL A 46 -14.98 -9.64 19.20
N MET A 47 -14.33 -10.59 18.53
CA MET A 47 -14.48 -10.76 17.07
C MET A 47 -15.91 -11.14 16.67
N HIS A 48 -16.61 -11.93 17.49
CA HIS A 48 -18.02 -12.26 17.26
C HIS A 48 -18.97 -11.06 17.37
N GLU A 49 -18.60 -10.07 18.17
CA GLU A 49 -19.38 -8.85 18.35
C GLU A 49 -19.11 -7.82 17.25
N ALA A 50 -17.97 -7.92 16.57
CA ALA A 50 -17.53 -6.97 15.54
C ALA A 50 -18.22 -7.20 14.18
N ASP A 51 -18.60 -6.11 13.51
CA ASP A 51 -19.03 -6.12 12.10
C ASP A 51 -17.83 -6.33 11.17
N ALA A 52 -16.65 -5.84 11.57
CA ALA A 52 -15.39 -6.06 10.87
C ALA A 52 -14.20 -6.13 11.84
N VAL A 53 -13.20 -6.95 11.47
CA VAL A 53 -11.94 -7.10 12.18
C VAL A 53 -10.78 -6.67 11.29
N ILE A 54 -9.91 -5.81 11.80
CA ILE A 54 -8.67 -5.41 11.11
C ILE A 54 -7.49 -6.08 11.83
N LEU A 55 -6.76 -6.93 11.09
CA LEU A 55 -5.58 -7.62 11.61
C LEU A 55 -4.32 -6.80 11.32
N CYS A 56 -3.67 -6.31 12.37
CA CYS A 56 -2.39 -5.59 12.32
C CYS A 56 -1.30 -6.40 13.04
N LEU A 57 -1.17 -7.67 12.66
CA LEU A 57 -0.37 -8.70 13.31
C LEU A 57 0.79 -9.17 12.42
N PRO A 58 1.82 -9.83 12.98
CA PRO A 58 2.73 -10.66 12.21
C PRO A 58 1.97 -11.79 11.47
N ASP A 59 2.51 -12.25 10.33
CA ASP A 59 1.85 -13.20 9.43
C ASP A 59 1.28 -14.45 10.11
N ASP A 60 2.04 -15.09 11.00
CA ASP A 60 1.60 -16.30 11.69
C ASP A 60 0.44 -16.01 12.66
N ALA A 61 0.54 -14.91 13.40
CA ALA A 61 -0.52 -14.50 14.31
C ALA A 61 -1.80 -14.06 13.56
N ALA A 62 -1.66 -13.49 12.35
CA ALA A 62 -2.80 -13.19 11.48
C ALA A 62 -3.51 -14.48 11.02
N ARG A 63 -2.74 -15.49 10.59
CA ARG A 63 -3.28 -16.81 10.23
C ARG A 63 -3.99 -17.48 11.41
N GLU A 64 -3.39 -17.44 12.59
CA GLU A 64 -4.01 -17.98 13.82
C GLU A 64 -5.32 -17.27 14.16
N SER A 65 -5.37 -15.93 14.07
CA SER A 65 -6.58 -15.15 14.36
C SER A 65 -7.74 -15.48 13.39
N VAL A 66 -7.45 -15.66 12.11
CA VAL A 66 -8.46 -16.04 11.11
C VAL A 66 -8.93 -17.48 11.27
N ALA A 67 -8.10 -18.36 11.84
CA ALA A 67 -8.40 -19.78 12.06
C ALA A 67 -9.21 -20.05 13.33
N LEU A 68 -9.54 -19.03 14.14
CA LEU A 68 -10.38 -19.22 15.31
C LEU A 68 -11.77 -19.73 14.90
N GLU A 69 -12.21 -20.82 15.55
CA GLU A 69 -13.46 -21.48 15.20
C GLU A 69 -14.71 -20.61 15.42
N GLY A 70 -15.70 -20.76 14.55
CA GLY A 70 -17.03 -20.15 14.71
C GLY A 70 -17.08 -18.64 14.49
N ILE A 71 -16.01 -17.99 14.02
CA ILE A 71 -16.02 -16.57 13.71
C ILE A 71 -16.58 -16.36 12.31
N ASN A 72 -17.71 -15.64 12.23
CA ASN A 72 -18.39 -15.30 10.98
C ASN A 72 -18.45 -13.78 10.79
N THR A 73 -17.33 -13.10 11.05
CA THR A 73 -17.16 -11.66 10.80
C THR A 73 -16.30 -11.39 9.58
N ARG A 74 -16.31 -10.17 9.10
CA ARG A 74 -15.52 -9.74 7.94
C ARG A 74 -14.11 -9.37 8.38
N PHE A 75 -13.09 -9.72 7.59
CA PHE A 75 -11.69 -9.50 7.92
C PHE A 75 -10.99 -8.60 6.90
N ILE A 76 -10.18 -7.65 7.42
CA ILE A 76 -9.16 -6.94 6.67
C ILE A 76 -7.81 -7.32 7.27
N ASP A 77 -6.92 -7.95 6.48
CA ASP A 77 -5.60 -8.33 6.94
C ASP A 77 -4.52 -7.39 6.40
N ALA A 78 -3.90 -6.63 7.29
CA ALA A 78 -2.80 -5.72 6.94
C ALA A 78 -1.42 -6.41 6.93
N SER A 79 -1.34 -7.70 7.30
CA SER A 79 -0.11 -8.49 7.19
C SER A 79 0.18 -8.89 5.74
N SER A 80 1.30 -9.57 5.50
CA SER A 80 1.59 -10.17 4.20
C SER A 80 1.05 -11.60 4.02
N ALA A 81 0.43 -12.16 5.06
CA ALA A 81 0.01 -13.56 5.11
C ALA A 81 -0.98 -13.98 4.01
N HIS A 82 -1.87 -13.08 3.62
CA HIS A 82 -2.99 -13.43 2.73
C HIS A 82 -3.03 -12.64 1.42
N ARG A 83 -2.04 -11.77 1.15
CA ARG A 83 -2.05 -10.87 0.00
C ARG A 83 -2.13 -11.57 -1.35
N THR A 84 -1.54 -12.75 -1.48
CA THR A 84 -1.60 -13.55 -2.71
C THR A 84 -2.48 -14.79 -2.58
N ASN A 85 -3.19 -14.94 -1.47
CA ASN A 85 -4.12 -16.06 -1.25
C ASN A 85 -5.38 -15.88 -2.11
N PRO A 86 -5.78 -16.85 -2.96
CA PRO A 86 -6.95 -16.74 -3.84
C PRO A 86 -8.30 -16.68 -3.09
N ALA A 87 -8.34 -17.07 -1.81
CA ALA A 87 -9.54 -16.98 -0.98
C ALA A 87 -9.74 -15.56 -0.36
N TRP A 88 -8.82 -14.62 -0.65
CA TRP A 88 -8.87 -13.24 -0.17
C TRP A 88 -8.94 -12.27 -1.35
N VAL A 89 -9.84 -11.30 -1.26
CA VAL A 89 -9.87 -10.18 -2.21
C VAL A 89 -8.72 -9.24 -1.90
N TYR A 90 -7.98 -8.83 -2.92
CA TYR A 90 -6.90 -7.86 -2.76
C TYR A 90 -7.48 -6.46 -2.58
N GLY A 91 -7.17 -5.82 -1.47
CA GLY A 91 -7.75 -4.55 -1.03
C GLY A 91 -7.12 -3.32 -1.69
N LEU A 92 -7.07 -3.29 -3.01
CA LEU A 92 -6.65 -2.15 -3.81
C LEU A 92 -7.81 -1.76 -4.73
N PRO A 93 -8.74 -0.88 -4.29
CA PRO A 93 -9.95 -0.55 -5.05
C PRO A 93 -9.69 -0.13 -6.48
N GLU A 94 -8.61 0.59 -6.72
CA GLU A 94 -8.19 1.15 -8.00
C GLU A 94 -7.53 0.11 -8.94
N LEU A 95 -7.39 -1.15 -8.52
CA LEU A 95 -6.71 -2.17 -9.32
C LEU A 95 -7.36 -2.36 -10.70
N ASN A 96 -8.68 -2.42 -10.72
CA ASN A 96 -9.49 -2.49 -11.95
C ASN A 96 -10.94 -2.07 -11.68
N GLY A 97 -11.72 -1.84 -12.73
CA GLY A 97 -13.10 -1.33 -12.62
C GLY A 97 -14.12 -2.21 -11.88
N MET A 98 -13.74 -3.43 -11.47
CA MET A 98 -14.60 -4.34 -10.70
C MET A 98 -14.09 -4.55 -9.26
N GLN A 99 -12.95 -3.97 -8.92
CA GLN A 99 -12.28 -4.29 -7.66
C GLN A 99 -13.03 -3.75 -6.43
N SER A 100 -13.58 -2.55 -6.51
CA SER A 100 -14.38 -1.97 -5.43
C SER A 100 -15.60 -2.84 -5.11
N GLU A 101 -16.33 -3.32 -6.13
CA GLU A 101 -17.46 -4.23 -5.95
C GLU A 101 -17.04 -5.57 -5.34
N ALA A 102 -15.88 -6.09 -5.74
CA ALA A 102 -15.33 -7.29 -5.16
C ALA A 102 -15.01 -7.10 -3.66
N ILE A 103 -14.45 -5.94 -3.26
CA ILE A 103 -14.17 -5.59 -1.86
C ILE A 103 -15.47 -5.43 -1.07
N ILE A 104 -16.47 -4.74 -1.61
CA ILE A 104 -17.79 -4.55 -0.98
C ILE A 104 -18.42 -5.89 -0.63
N SER A 105 -18.33 -6.87 -1.52
CA SER A 105 -18.96 -8.18 -1.38
C SER A 105 -18.11 -9.20 -0.60
N ALA A 106 -16.84 -8.87 -0.27
CA ALA A 106 -15.92 -9.82 0.32
C ALA A 106 -16.11 -9.97 1.82
N ASP A 107 -15.94 -11.19 2.33
CA ASP A 107 -15.77 -11.46 3.76
C ASP A 107 -14.31 -11.32 4.20
N ARG A 108 -13.37 -11.40 3.26
CA ARG A 108 -11.93 -11.40 3.53
C ARG A 108 -11.19 -10.54 2.53
N VAL A 109 -10.59 -9.46 3.03
CA VAL A 109 -9.80 -8.51 2.22
C VAL A 109 -8.37 -8.46 2.73
N SER A 110 -7.40 -8.62 1.85
CA SER A 110 -5.97 -8.46 2.17
C SER A 110 -5.49 -7.06 1.79
N ASN A 111 -5.07 -6.29 2.77
CA ASN A 111 -4.57 -4.93 2.56
C ASN A 111 -3.22 -4.94 1.85
N PRO A 112 -3.02 -4.16 0.77
CA PRO A 112 -1.80 -4.19 -0.04
C PRO A 112 -0.56 -3.71 0.72
N GLY A 113 0.61 -4.13 0.26
CA GLY A 113 1.88 -3.57 0.70
C GLY A 113 2.21 -2.26 -0.03
N CYS A 114 2.82 -1.31 0.68
CA CYS A 114 3.11 0.03 0.15
C CYS A 114 3.94 0.01 -1.16
N TRP A 115 4.99 -0.80 -1.22
CA TRP A 115 5.80 -0.97 -2.43
C TRP A 115 5.02 -1.59 -3.59
N ALA A 116 4.14 -2.56 -3.28
CA ALA A 116 3.31 -3.19 -4.29
C ALA A 116 2.26 -2.20 -4.83
N THR A 117 1.60 -1.42 -3.98
CA THR A 117 0.68 -0.36 -4.39
C THR A 117 1.35 0.62 -5.37
N ALA A 118 2.55 1.12 -5.00
CA ALA A 118 3.31 2.06 -5.82
C ALA A 118 3.77 1.49 -7.16
N PHE A 119 3.97 0.17 -7.25
CA PHE A 119 4.40 -0.51 -8.46
C PHE A 119 3.22 -0.94 -9.34
N VAL A 120 2.21 -1.54 -8.73
CA VAL A 120 1.08 -2.14 -9.47
C VAL A 120 0.27 -1.07 -10.20
N LEU A 121 -0.02 0.05 -9.55
CA LEU A 121 -0.88 1.07 -10.14
C LEU A 121 -0.32 1.69 -11.44
N PRO A 122 0.95 2.03 -11.60
CA PRO A 122 1.45 2.50 -12.91
C PRO A 122 1.70 1.38 -13.93
N VAL A 123 1.90 0.11 -13.51
CA VAL A 123 2.31 -0.97 -14.41
C VAL A 123 1.12 -1.78 -14.93
N ALA A 124 0.15 -2.10 -14.07
CA ALA A 124 -1.01 -2.92 -14.46
C ALA A 124 -1.77 -2.37 -15.67
N PRO A 125 -2.07 -1.05 -15.78
CA PRO A 125 -2.75 -0.51 -16.96
C PRO A 125 -1.99 -0.76 -18.26
N LEU A 126 -0.66 -0.71 -18.23
CA LEU A 126 0.17 -0.90 -19.42
C LEU A 126 0.16 -2.35 -19.91
N ILE A 127 0.11 -3.30 -18.97
CA ILE A 127 0.03 -4.74 -19.28
C ILE A 127 -1.38 -5.10 -19.74
N ASP A 128 -2.40 -4.65 -19.02
CA ASP A 128 -3.81 -4.93 -19.33
C ASP A 128 -4.21 -4.42 -20.73
N ASN A 129 -3.64 -3.29 -21.16
CA ASN A 129 -3.86 -2.72 -22.48
C ASN A 129 -2.88 -3.24 -23.55
N GLY A 130 -2.04 -4.21 -23.23
CA GLY A 130 -1.10 -4.83 -24.17
C GLY A 130 0.02 -3.91 -24.65
N LEU A 131 0.26 -2.77 -23.98
CA LEU A 131 1.39 -1.89 -24.28
C LEU A 131 2.70 -2.51 -23.84
N LEU A 132 2.72 -3.06 -22.63
CA LEU A 132 3.86 -3.73 -22.03
C LEU A 132 3.60 -5.25 -21.97
N PRO A 133 4.46 -6.12 -22.54
CA PRO A 133 4.31 -7.56 -22.45
C PRO A 133 4.38 -8.06 -21.00
N SER A 134 3.56 -9.05 -20.64
CA SER A 134 3.54 -9.63 -19.28
C SER A 134 4.85 -10.30 -18.85
N ASN A 135 5.68 -10.70 -19.79
CA ASN A 135 7.01 -11.29 -19.56
C ASN A 135 8.14 -10.26 -19.56
N SER A 136 7.83 -8.97 -19.48
CA SER A 136 8.85 -7.90 -19.43
C SER A 136 9.72 -8.01 -18.17
N HIS A 137 11.02 -7.83 -18.34
CA HIS A 137 11.96 -7.73 -17.22
C HIS A 137 12.08 -6.27 -16.78
N LEU A 138 11.51 -5.94 -15.63
CA LEU A 138 11.49 -4.58 -15.11
C LEU A 138 12.51 -4.40 -13.98
N SER A 139 13.10 -3.21 -13.92
CA SER A 139 13.85 -2.72 -12.76
C SER A 139 12.97 -1.76 -11.96
N VAL A 140 13.04 -1.85 -10.65
CA VAL A 140 12.29 -1.01 -9.72
C VAL A 140 13.21 -0.51 -8.62
N ASN A 141 13.30 0.79 -8.47
CA ASN A 141 14.04 1.43 -7.39
C ASN A 141 13.08 2.26 -6.54
N GLY A 142 13.34 2.34 -5.25
CA GLY A 142 12.51 3.18 -4.42
C GLY A 142 13.17 3.57 -3.11
N VAL A 143 12.69 4.67 -2.54
CA VAL A 143 13.07 5.14 -1.22
C VAL A 143 11.82 5.37 -0.39
N SER A 144 11.83 4.89 0.85
CA SER A 144 10.74 5.05 1.82
C SER A 144 11.27 5.55 3.14
N GLY A 145 10.46 6.29 3.87
CA GLY A 145 10.73 6.62 5.26
C GLY A 145 10.88 5.35 6.13
N TYR A 146 11.61 5.49 7.23
CA TYR A 146 11.95 4.36 8.10
C TYR A 146 10.74 3.76 8.84
N SER A 147 9.61 4.46 8.90
CA SER A 147 8.36 3.94 9.46
C SER A 147 7.83 2.69 8.73
N GLY A 148 8.18 2.53 7.44
CA GLY A 148 7.81 1.35 6.65
C GLY A 148 8.36 0.01 7.19
N GLY A 149 9.43 0.05 7.99
CA GLY A 149 9.98 -1.13 8.68
C GLY A 149 9.34 -1.41 10.04
N GLY A 150 8.30 -0.64 10.42
CA GLY A 150 7.59 -0.79 11.68
C GLY A 150 8.40 -0.33 12.90
N ARG A 151 7.83 -0.57 14.09
CA ARG A 151 8.33 -0.04 15.35
C ARG A 151 9.83 -0.29 15.58
N GLY A 152 10.32 -1.50 15.34
CA GLY A 152 11.73 -1.82 15.58
C GLY A 152 12.70 -1.04 14.69
N LEU A 153 12.31 -0.69 13.45
CA LEU A 153 13.15 0.13 12.60
C LEU A 153 13.06 1.61 12.99
N ILE A 154 11.89 2.10 13.38
CA ILE A 154 11.68 3.46 13.92
C ILE A 154 12.61 3.67 15.12
N GLU A 155 12.53 2.81 16.14
CA GLU A 155 13.36 2.89 17.34
C GLU A 155 14.87 2.90 17.00
N ARG A 156 15.30 2.10 16.03
CA ARG A 156 16.71 2.06 15.59
C ARG A 156 17.17 3.37 14.94
N TYR A 157 16.33 3.99 14.10
CA TYR A 157 16.68 5.27 13.46
C TYR A 157 16.70 6.42 14.48
N GLU A 158 15.71 6.47 15.38
CA GLU A 158 15.61 7.49 16.42
C GLU A 158 16.76 7.38 17.45
N THR A 159 17.09 6.15 17.87
CA THR A 159 18.24 5.90 18.75
C THR A 159 19.54 6.32 18.08
N GLN A 160 19.76 5.92 16.82
CA GLN A 160 20.96 6.28 16.09
C GLN A 160 21.09 7.80 15.90
N GLN A 161 19.97 8.49 15.62
CA GLN A 161 19.94 9.95 15.50
C GLN A 161 20.28 10.64 16.83
N SER A 162 19.77 10.15 17.96
CA SER A 162 20.02 10.73 19.27
C SER A 162 21.43 10.47 19.78
N GLU A 163 21.95 9.25 19.60
CA GLU A 163 23.28 8.85 20.12
C GLU A 163 24.44 9.28 19.20
N GLN A 164 24.24 9.32 17.89
CA GLN A 164 25.27 9.61 16.90
C GLN A 164 24.78 10.60 15.82
N PRO A 165 24.39 11.83 16.16
CA PRO A 165 23.80 12.79 15.22
C PRO A 165 24.73 13.16 14.05
N GLN A 166 26.06 13.01 14.23
CA GLN A 166 27.04 13.26 13.18
C GLN A 166 27.23 12.08 12.21
N LYS A 167 26.57 10.94 12.43
CA LYS A 167 26.65 9.73 11.60
C LYS A 167 25.27 9.26 11.17
N LEU A 168 24.44 10.19 10.70
CA LEU A 168 23.07 9.85 10.27
C LEU A 168 23.07 8.77 9.17
N TRP A 169 22.11 7.88 9.26
CA TRP A 169 21.87 6.88 8.22
C TRP A 169 21.06 7.50 7.09
N HIS A 170 21.70 8.01 6.08
CA HIS A 170 21.02 8.64 4.95
C HIS A 170 20.16 7.64 4.16
N SER A 171 20.45 7.39 2.90
CA SER A 171 19.74 6.36 2.12
C SER A 171 20.45 5.00 2.25
N ARG A 172 19.71 3.95 2.62
CA ARG A 172 20.26 2.59 2.81
C ARG A 172 19.46 1.57 2.04
N PRO A 173 20.00 1.01 0.94
CA PRO A 173 19.37 -0.12 0.26
C PRO A 173 19.33 -1.35 1.16
N TYR A 174 18.25 -2.13 1.03
CA TYR A 174 18.06 -3.36 1.78
C TYR A 174 17.43 -4.44 0.90
N SER A 175 17.18 -5.62 1.44
CA SER A 175 16.66 -6.79 0.68
C SER A 175 17.55 -7.14 -0.53
N LEU A 176 18.88 -7.02 -0.37
CA LEU A 176 19.86 -7.22 -1.44
C LEU A 176 19.96 -8.67 -1.92
N GLY A 177 19.33 -9.62 -1.21
CA GLY A 177 19.12 -10.99 -1.67
C GLY A 177 18.01 -11.16 -2.69
N LEU A 178 17.37 -10.04 -3.12
CA LEU A 178 16.27 -10.01 -4.11
C LEU A 178 15.05 -10.86 -3.69
N THR A 179 14.76 -10.93 -2.39
CA THR A 179 13.67 -11.75 -1.81
C THR A 179 12.67 -10.93 -1.01
N HIS A 180 12.36 -9.73 -1.47
CA HIS A 180 11.43 -8.85 -0.75
C HIS A 180 10.00 -9.44 -0.74
N LYS A 181 9.35 -9.39 0.43
CA LYS A 181 8.00 -9.96 0.65
C LYS A 181 6.87 -9.37 -0.22
N HIS A 182 7.09 -8.21 -0.86
CA HIS A 182 6.12 -7.61 -1.78
C HIS A 182 6.29 -8.07 -3.25
N LEU A 183 7.33 -8.81 -3.61
CA LEU A 183 7.52 -9.31 -4.97
C LEU A 183 6.36 -10.16 -5.48
N PRO A 184 5.82 -11.13 -4.68
CA PRO A 184 4.67 -11.90 -5.12
C PRO A 184 3.42 -11.06 -5.43
N GLU A 185 3.19 -9.97 -4.67
CA GLU A 185 2.10 -9.03 -4.94
C GLU A 185 2.35 -8.26 -6.25
N MET A 186 3.56 -7.74 -6.42
CA MET A 186 3.96 -7.01 -7.63
C MET A 186 3.72 -7.84 -8.88
N VAL A 187 4.14 -9.11 -8.88
CA VAL A 187 3.91 -10.03 -10.00
C VAL A 187 2.42 -10.28 -10.21
N LYS A 188 1.72 -10.74 -9.18
CA LYS A 188 0.34 -11.21 -9.32
C LYS A 188 -0.61 -10.11 -9.80
N TYR A 189 -0.49 -8.90 -9.24
CA TYR A 189 -1.47 -7.84 -9.46
C TYR A 189 -1.08 -6.83 -10.53
N SER A 190 0.17 -6.82 -10.99
CA SER A 190 0.53 -6.08 -12.19
C SER A 190 0.27 -6.83 -13.49
N GLY A 191 0.06 -8.15 -13.43
CA GLY A 191 -0.06 -9.02 -14.61
C GLY A 191 1.28 -9.51 -15.16
N LEU A 192 2.41 -9.22 -14.47
CA LEU A 192 3.71 -9.77 -14.85
C LEU A 192 3.79 -11.27 -14.59
N THR A 193 4.58 -11.97 -15.40
CA THR A 193 4.91 -13.39 -15.23
C THR A 193 6.32 -13.60 -14.66
N THR A 194 7.10 -12.52 -14.55
CA THR A 194 8.47 -12.52 -14.04
C THR A 194 8.61 -11.52 -12.89
N GLU A 195 9.40 -11.87 -11.87
CA GLU A 195 9.68 -10.93 -10.79
C GLU A 195 10.51 -9.75 -11.28
N PRO A 196 10.13 -8.50 -10.93
CA PRO A 196 10.97 -7.35 -11.22
C PRO A 196 12.24 -7.38 -10.36
N LEU A 197 13.34 -6.84 -10.88
CA LEU A 197 14.54 -6.57 -10.09
C LEU A 197 14.22 -5.37 -9.17
N PHE A 198 13.93 -5.64 -7.90
CA PHE A 198 13.50 -4.65 -6.95
C PHE A 198 14.60 -4.28 -5.95
N GLN A 199 14.98 -3.00 -5.94
CA GLN A 199 15.96 -2.43 -5.02
C GLN A 199 15.30 -1.36 -4.12
N PRO A 200 14.74 -1.74 -2.97
CA PRO A 200 14.22 -0.78 -2.00
C PRO A 200 15.33 -0.13 -1.18
N SER A 201 15.10 1.12 -0.78
CA SER A 201 15.96 1.86 0.14
C SER A 201 15.14 2.50 1.26
N VAL A 202 15.77 2.68 2.43
CA VAL A 202 15.21 3.45 3.53
C VAL A 202 15.93 4.79 3.62
N GLY A 203 15.16 5.88 3.55
CA GLY A 203 15.64 7.25 3.74
C GLY A 203 15.62 7.68 5.20
N HIS A 204 16.34 8.76 5.52
CA HIS A 204 16.39 9.32 6.88
C HIS A 204 15.24 10.31 7.11
N TYR A 205 14.02 9.86 6.94
CA TYR A 205 12.79 10.58 7.26
C TYR A 205 11.73 9.55 7.71
N HIS A 206 10.75 10.02 8.49
CA HIS A 206 9.79 9.13 9.14
C HIS A 206 8.89 8.44 8.13
N GLN A 207 8.17 9.19 7.28
CA GLN A 207 7.19 8.66 6.32
C GLN A 207 7.25 9.39 4.99
N GLY A 208 6.64 8.78 3.97
CA GLY A 208 6.71 9.17 2.58
C GLY A 208 7.46 8.13 1.76
N MET A 209 7.12 8.01 0.48
CA MET A 209 7.66 6.98 -0.39
C MET A 209 7.66 7.43 -1.83
N LEU A 210 8.74 7.13 -2.53
CA LEU A 210 8.89 7.30 -3.96
C LEU A 210 9.37 5.98 -4.57
N VAL A 211 8.72 5.56 -5.66
CA VAL A 211 9.10 4.38 -6.45
C VAL A 211 9.34 4.81 -7.88
N SER A 212 10.49 4.43 -8.43
CA SER A 212 10.90 4.72 -9.81
C SER A 212 10.99 3.43 -10.62
N ILE A 213 10.39 3.42 -11.81
CA ILE A 213 10.36 2.30 -12.74
C ILE A 213 10.91 2.80 -14.08
N PRO A 214 12.22 2.62 -14.34
CA PRO A 214 12.82 2.99 -15.61
C PRO A 214 12.41 1.98 -16.70
N LEU A 215 11.98 2.49 -17.84
CA LEU A 215 11.55 1.70 -19.00
C LEU A 215 12.30 2.18 -20.24
N PHE A 216 12.57 1.25 -21.15
CA PHE A 216 13.06 1.55 -22.48
C PHE A 216 11.97 1.29 -23.51
N ALA A 217 11.96 2.05 -24.61
CA ALA A 217 10.95 1.93 -25.66
C ALA A 217 10.88 0.51 -26.25
N GLU A 218 12.01 -0.21 -26.27
CA GLU A 218 12.13 -1.57 -26.76
C GLU A 218 11.37 -2.62 -25.90
N LEU A 219 10.98 -2.26 -24.68
CA LEU A 219 10.16 -3.13 -23.83
C LEU A 219 8.70 -3.17 -24.29
N PHE A 220 8.25 -2.17 -25.03
CA PHE A 220 6.86 -2.07 -25.45
C PHE A 220 6.58 -2.87 -26.71
N THR A 221 5.33 -3.33 -26.85
CA THR A 221 4.87 -4.13 -27.99
C THR A 221 4.91 -3.37 -29.31
N ASN A 222 4.69 -2.05 -29.26
CA ASN A 222 4.69 -1.14 -30.37
C ASN A 222 5.43 0.15 -30.02
N GLU A 223 5.65 1.01 -31.00
CA GLU A 223 6.17 2.35 -30.73
C GLU A 223 5.24 3.11 -29.77
N VAL A 224 5.82 3.57 -28.66
CA VAL A 224 5.11 4.21 -27.57
C VAL A 224 5.73 5.57 -27.27
N SER A 225 4.87 6.59 -27.13
CA SER A 225 5.22 7.91 -26.60
C SER A 225 4.83 8.05 -25.13
N THR A 226 5.40 9.04 -24.44
CA THR A 226 4.98 9.43 -23.09
C THR A 226 3.50 9.79 -23.03
N ASP A 227 2.95 10.45 -24.07
CA ASP A 227 1.53 10.80 -24.14
C ASP A 227 0.63 9.57 -24.23
N LYS A 228 1.04 8.53 -24.97
CA LYS A 228 0.27 7.28 -25.04
C LYS A 228 0.28 6.53 -23.73
N ILE A 229 1.40 6.53 -22.99
CA ILE A 229 1.49 5.97 -21.66
C ILE A 229 0.62 6.75 -20.68
N PHE A 230 0.72 8.07 -20.70
CA PHE A 230 -0.11 8.96 -19.89
C PHE A 230 -1.60 8.67 -20.12
N GLN A 231 -2.04 8.67 -21.39
CA GLN A 231 -3.44 8.44 -21.72
C GLN A 231 -3.91 7.07 -21.20
N CYS A 232 -3.10 6.02 -21.37
CA CYS A 232 -3.44 4.66 -20.89
C CYS A 232 -3.62 4.61 -19.37
N ILE A 233 -2.75 5.28 -18.60
CA ILE A 233 -2.81 5.31 -17.15
C ILE A 233 -3.92 6.26 -16.68
N ALA A 234 -4.05 7.44 -17.28
CA ALA A 234 -5.05 8.44 -16.95
C ALA A 234 -6.47 7.92 -17.19
N ASP A 235 -6.72 7.26 -18.32
CA ASP A 235 -8.03 6.66 -18.62
C ASP A 235 -8.43 5.59 -17.60
N ARG A 236 -7.46 4.84 -17.05
CA ARG A 236 -7.72 3.87 -15.99
C ARG A 236 -8.18 4.53 -14.70
N TYR A 237 -7.62 5.68 -14.34
CA TYR A 237 -7.80 6.31 -13.03
C TYR A 237 -8.61 7.62 -13.07
N ASP A 238 -9.26 7.94 -14.17
CA ASP A 238 -10.07 9.18 -14.34
C ASP A 238 -11.12 9.39 -13.23
N SER A 239 -11.73 8.32 -12.76
CA SER A 239 -12.74 8.35 -11.68
C SER A 239 -12.24 7.97 -10.30
N GLU A 240 -10.93 7.71 -10.14
CA GLU A 240 -10.34 7.21 -8.90
C GLU A 240 -9.89 8.35 -7.98
N PRO A 241 -10.60 8.64 -6.88
CA PRO A 241 -10.35 9.85 -6.09
C PRO A 241 -9.01 9.84 -5.33
N CYS A 242 -8.38 8.68 -5.19
CA CYS A 242 -7.10 8.52 -4.52
C CYS A 242 -5.90 8.53 -5.46
N ILE A 243 -6.12 8.62 -6.79
CA ILE A 243 -5.03 8.56 -7.78
C ILE A 243 -4.99 9.86 -8.58
N THR A 244 -3.81 10.43 -8.69
CA THR A 244 -3.54 11.57 -9.58
C THR A 244 -2.49 11.17 -10.61
N VAL A 245 -2.81 11.31 -11.89
CA VAL A 245 -1.86 11.08 -12.98
C VAL A 245 -1.45 12.42 -13.56
N HIS A 246 -0.17 12.75 -13.43
CA HIS A 246 0.37 14.02 -13.90
C HIS A 246 0.67 14.00 -15.40
N PRO A 247 0.51 15.14 -16.10
CA PRO A 247 0.88 15.25 -17.50
C PRO A 247 2.35 14.83 -17.76
N PRO A 248 2.68 14.34 -18.95
CA PRO A 248 4.06 13.97 -19.27
C PRO A 248 5.05 15.13 -19.10
N ASN A 249 6.19 14.84 -18.46
CA ASN A 249 7.25 15.81 -18.21
C ASN A 249 6.80 17.06 -17.42
N ASP A 250 5.94 16.85 -16.41
CA ASP A 250 5.42 17.92 -15.54
C ASP A 250 6.54 18.46 -14.61
N GLU A 251 7.31 19.41 -15.11
CA GLU A 251 8.35 20.09 -14.34
C GLU A 251 7.78 21.00 -13.25
N ALA A 252 6.52 21.42 -13.37
CA ALA A 252 5.88 22.27 -12.35
C ALA A 252 5.57 21.51 -11.05
N ALA A 253 5.50 20.20 -11.11
CA ALA A 253 5.34 19.33 -9.94
C ALA A 253 6.64 19.10 -9.15
N LEU A 254 7.78 19.62 -9.64
CA LEU A 254 9.09 19.45 -9.03
C LEU A 254 9.47 20.67 -8.19
N ASP A 255 10.07 20.45 -7.01
CA ASP A 255 10.72 21.50 -6.24
C ASP A 255 12.12 21.75 -6.79
N GLN A 256 12.30 22.83 -7.59
CA GLN A 256 13.56 23.18 -8.23
C GLN A 256 14.23 22.00 -8.98
N GLY A 257 13.42 21.14 -9.60
CA GLY A 257 13.88 19.94 -10.31
C GLY A 257 14.00 18.69 -9.45
N PHE A 258 13.63 18.75 -8.17
CA PHE A 258 13.64 17.60 -7.25
C PHE A 258 12.22 17.08 -7.00
N MET A 259 12.10 15.76 -6.90
CA MET A 259 10.87 15.09 -6.48
C MET A 259 10.92 14.83 -4.98
N ASP A 260 9.94 15.35 -4.23
CA ASP A 260 9.83 15.13 -2.79
C ASP A 260 9.06 13.82 -2.49
N PRO A 261 9.69 12.79 -1.90
CA PRO A 261 9.02 11.56 -1.50
C PRO A 261 7.98 11.76 -0.40
N GLN A 262 7.93 12.92 0.23
CA GLN A 262 7.03 13.24 1.35
C GLN A 262 5.83 14.10 0.96
N SER A 263 5.69 14.48 -0.31
CA SER A 263 4.65 15.40 -0.78
C SER A 263 3.21 14.92 -0.51
N ASN A 264 3.00 13.61 -0.42
CA ASN A 264 1.69 13.00 -0.14
C ASN A 264 1.49 12.58 1.33
N ASN A 265 2.38 12.97 2.24
CA ASN A 265 2.27 12.58 3.64
C ASN A 265 0.97 13.04 4.29
N GLY A 266 0.37 12.16 5.09
CA GLY A 266 -0.89 12.40 5.78
C GLY A 266 -2.14 12.22 4.91
N THR A 267 -1.99 11.86 3.63
CA THR A 267 -3.09 11.63 2.69
C THR A 267 -3.26 10.16 2.33
N ASN A 268 -4.39 9.82 1.70
CA ASN A 268 -4.63 8.52 1.05
C ASN A 268 -4.45 8.62 -0.47
N ARG A 269 -3.62 9.57 -0.93
CA ARG A 269 -3.35 9.83 -2.35
C ARG A 269 -2.09 9.12 -2.83
N LEU A 270 -2.11 8.70 -4.09
CA LEU A 270 -0.94 8.28 -4.85
C LEU A 270 -0.86 9.10 -6.13
N ASP A 271 0.27 9.72 -6.36
CA ASP A 271 0.56 10.47 -7.58
C ASP A 271 1.45 9.64 -8.51
N ILE A 272 1.11 9.63 -9.80
CA ILE A 272 1.86 8.96 -10.86
C ILE A 272 2.41 10.02 -11.81
N TYR A 273 3.72 10.03 -11.98
CA TYR A 273 4.44 10.92 -12.89
C TYR A 273 5.08 10.13 -14.02
N ILE A 274 5.10 10.72 -15.20
CA ILE A 274 5.64 10.12 -16.42
C ILE A 274 6.66 11.09 -17.02
N PHE A 275 7.93 10.75 -16.91
CA PHE A 275 9.00 11.50 -17.57
C PHE A 275 9.56 10.69 -18.73
N GLY A 276 9.93 11.36 -19.81
CA GLY A 276 10.51 10.65 -20.95
C GLY A 276 11.23 11.54 -21.92
N LYS A 277 12.25 10.94 -22.54
CA LYS A 277 13.05 11.54 -23.60
C LYS A 277 13.48 10.48 -24.59
N HIS A 278 13.08 10.63 -25.86
CA HIS A 278 13.38 9.65 -26.92
C HIS A 278 12.87 8.24 -26.56
N SER A 279 13.80 7.28 -26.43
CA SER A 279 13.51 5.88 -26.12
C SER A 279 13.53 5.55 -24.61
N GLN A 280 13.64 6.54 -23.75
CA GLN A 280 13.72 6.34 -22.29
C GLN A 280 12.48 6.92 -21.61
N ILE A 281 11.88 6.15 -20.73
CA ILE A 281 10.68 6.51 -19.99
C ILE A 281 10.92 6.19 -18.52
N LEU A 282 10.51 7.08 -17.65
CA LEU A 282 10.58 6.91 -16.21
C LEU A 282 9.20 7.10 -15.62
N LEU A 283 8.62 6.05 -15.06
CA LEU A 283 7.43 6.15 -14.24
C LEU A 283 7.85 6.36 -12.79
N ILE A 284 7.18 7.31 -12.12
CA ILE A 284 7.41 7.56 -10.70
C ILE A 284 6.06 7.55 -9.98
N SER A 285 5.98 6.82 -8.86
CA SER A 285 4.86 6.88 -7.94
C SER A 285 5.29 7.50 -6.63
N VAL A 286 4.49 8.45 -6.10
CA VAL A 286 4.70 9.07 -4.80
C VAL A 286 3.47 8.87 -3.94
N LEU A 287 3.64 8.37 -2.71
CA LEU A 287 2.56 8.16 -1.76
C LEU A 287 3.08 8.22 -0.32
N ASP A 288 2.16 8.36 0.62
CA ASP A 288 2.45 8.11 2.02
C ASP A 288 2.47 6.60 2.30
N ASN A 289 3.63 6.05 2.69
CA ASN A 289 3.78 4.63 3.00
C ASN A 289 2.94 4.16 4.19
N LEU A 290 2.51 5.07 5.06
CA LEU A 290 1.58 4.82 6.18
C LEU A 290 0.13 5.22 5.86
N GLY A 291 -0.09 6.09 4.88
CA GLY A 291 -1.39 6.48 4.34
C GLY A 291 -1.91 5.47 3.33
N LYS A 292 -1.89 5.83 2.02
CA LYS A 292 -2.29 4.95 0.90
C LYS A 292 -1.49 3.64 0.87
N GLY A 293 -0.28 3.65 1.41
CA GLY A 293 0.56 2.45 1.50
C GLY A 293 0.20 1.47 2.63
N ALA A 294 -0.64 1.84 3.61
CA ALA A 294 -0.96 0.98 4.75
C ALA A 294 -2.29 1.32 5.44
N SER A 295 -2.29 2.21 6.44
CA SER A 295 -3.46 2.49 7.30
C SER A 295 -4.59 3.16 6.55
N GLY A 296 -4.28 4.06 5.62
CA GLY A 296 -5.30 4.72 4.80
C GLY A 296 -6.00 3.74 3.87
N ALA A 297 -5.26 2.85 3.21
CA ALA A 297 -5.83 1.77 2.41
C ALA A 297 -6.71 0.83 3.24
N ALA A 298 -6.31 0.51 4.48
CA ALA A 298 -7.13 -0.32 5.36
C ALA A 298 -8.46 0.35 5.75
N VAL A 299 -8.45 1.66 6.01
CA VAL A 299 -9.68 2.43 6.28
C VAL A 299 -10.55 2.54 5.03
N GLN A 300 -9.96 2.74 3.84
CA GLN A 300 -10.69 2.75 2.56
C GLN A 300 -11.40 1.40 2.33
N ASN A 301 -10.69 0.28 2.52
CA ASN A 301 -11.26 -1.06 2.44
C ASN A 301 -12.38 -1.28 3.48
N LEU A 302 -12.19 -0.82 4.72
CA LEU A 302 -13.20 -0.90 5.77
C LEU A 302 -14.48 -0.15 5.37
N ASN A 303 -14.34 1.06 4.85
CA ASN A 303 -15.46 1.86 4.40
C ASN A 303 -16.27 1.14 3.32
N LEU A 304 -15.60 0.62 2.30
CA LEU A 304 -16.23 -0.15 1.23
C LEU A 304 -16.94 -1.40 1.78
N MET A 305 -16.25 -2.19 2.60
CA MET A 305 -16.82 -3.38 3.20
C MET A 305 -18.06 -3.11 4.06
N LEU A 306 -18.11 -2.00 4.76
CA LEU A 306 -19.24 -1.62 5.61
C LEU A 306 -20.31 -0.78 4.90
N GLY A 307 -20.18 -0.56 3.58
CA GLY A 307 -21.12 0.23 2.78
C GLY A 307 -21.15 1.70 3.17
N MET A 308 -20.05 2.22 3.70
CA MET A 308 -19.87 3.63 4.04
C MET A 308 -19.26 4.41 2.87
N PRO A 309 -19.34 5.77 2.89
CA PRO A 309 -18.63 6.56 1.89
C PRO A 309 -17.13 6.19 1.88
N GLU A 310 -16.60 5.83 0.72
CA GLU A 310 -15.25 5.27 0.55
C GLU A 310 -14.15 6.08 1.25
N LEU A 311 -14.23 7.40 1.18
CA LEU A 311 -13.23 8.32 1.73
C LEU A 311 -13.55 8.81 3.15
N ALA A 312 -14.54 8.25 3.85
CA ALA A 312 -14.86 8.67 5.20
C ALA A 312 -13.65 8.54 6.14
N GLY A 313 -13.24 9.66 6.77
CA GLY A 313 -12.06 9.73 7.64
C GLY A 313 -10.71 9.72 6.93
N LEU A 314 -10.68 9.85 5.59
CA LEU A 314 -9.48 9.94 4.77
C LEU A 314 -9.32 11.33 4.16
N LYS A 315 -8.06 11.74 3.94
CA LYS A 315 -7.69 12.92 3.17
C LYS A 315 -7.11 12.48 1.82
N THR A 316 -7.50 13.12 0.75
CA THR A 316 -6.97 12.92 -0.63
C THR A 316 -6.35 14.19 -1.15
#